data_f695e1845adcb0fe383a0cc6c3d6e8cc
#
_entry.id   f695e1845adcb0fe383a0cc6c3d6e8cc
#
_cell.length_a   1.000
_cell.length_b   1.000
_cell.length_c   1.000
_cell.angle_alpha   90.00
_cell.angle_beta   90.00
_cell.angle_gamma   90.00
#
_symmetry.space_group_name_H-M   'P 1'
#
loop_
_entity.id
_entity.type
_entity.pdbx_description
1 polymer ?
#
loop_
_entity_poly.entity_id
_entity_poly.type
_entity_poly.pdbx_seq_one_letter_code
_entity_poly.pdbx_strand_id
1 'polypeptide(L)'
;MVRLLSIVVMLPKEIHRGHDEFGTVIVLDDGNRRFLSFGETDEQSCVLKQSPEVPQYAFLRAMIYPLLYLVPNRALSLGLGAGSLNGSLHAILPNLKQEIVEISPEVVDVAHRFFYLPRSKRINIELSDAFEYLQRPVKRKFDLITSDLYTSEGLNEIQVEAVFIDAVLARLTQNGWLVLNCWSDHREVEILETLRERFDSIFSCTTGDGNWVLFATNGSIDVSSSQMKSRIKELSSRAGFAFNTIAKRVKQIV
;
A
#
# COMPACT_ATOMS: atom_id res chain seq x y z
N MET A 1 19.39 -4.91 44.48
CA MET A 1 18.88 -6.16 43.89
C MET A 1 17.97 -5.75 42.73
N VAL A 2 18.54 -5.64 41.53
CA VAL A 2 17.81 -5.22 40.32
C VAL A 2 17.11 -6.47 39.73
N ARG A 3 15.78 -6.50 39.74
CA ARG A 3 15.00 -7.52 39.06
C ARG A 3 15.19 -7.28 37.55
N LEU A 4 15.97 -8.13 36.92
CA LEU A 4 15.93 -8.32 35.46
C LEU A 4 14.54 -8.87 35.12
N LEU A 5 13.67 -8.01 34.57
CA LEU A 5 12.46 -8.45 33.88
C LEU A 5 12.92 -9.16 32.60
N SER A 6 12.90 -10.48 32.63
CA SER A 6 13.05 -11.31 31.44
C SER A 6 11.89 -10.96 30.50
N ILE A 7 12.18 -10.24 29.44
CA ILE A 7 11.22 -10.09 28.32
C ILE A 7 11.15 -11.48 27.69
N VAL A 8 10.09 -12.21 28.01
CA VAL A 8 9.75 -13.45 27.30
C VAL A 8 9.27 -12.99 25.92
N VAL A 9 10.14 -13.06 24.93
CA VAL A 9 9.74 -12.90 23.52
C VAL A 9 8.92 -14.15 23.20
N MET A 10 7.61 -14.03 23.22
CA MET A 10 6.74 -15.10 22.74
C MET A 10 6.90 -15.17 21.23
N LEU A 11 7.30 -16.35 20.72
CA LEU A 11 7.29 -16.61 19.29
C LEU A 11 5.85 -16.52 18.78
N PRO A 12 5.61 -15.90 17.62
CA PRO A 12 4.28 -15.85 17.03
C PRO A 12 3.73 -17.26 16.81
N LYS A 13 2.47 -17.47 17.21
CA LYS A 13 1.77 -18.73 17.03
C LYS A 13 1.01 -18.72 15.71
N GLU A 14 1.12 -19.77 14.92
CA GLU A 14 0.25 -19.99 13.77
C GLU A 14 -1.20 -20.18 14.25
N ILE A 15 -2.11 -19.34 13.76
CA ILE A 15 -3.53 -19.37 14.08
C ILE A 15 -4.41 -19.73 12.88
N HIS A 16 -3.82 -19.67 11.67
CA HIS A 16 -4.48 -20.07 10.44
C HIS A 16 -3.45 -20.44 9.38
N ARG A 17 -3.79 -21.46 8.59
CA ARG A 17 -3.08 -21.85 7.37
C ARG A 17 -4.12 -22.22 6.32
N GLY A 18 -4.11 -21.47 5.22
CA GLY A 18 -4.93 -21.73 4.04
C GLY A 18 -4.04 -21.96 2.82
N HIS A 19 -4.66 -22.42 1.75
CA HIS A 19 -3.97 -22.67 0.48
C HIS A 19 -4.96 -22.52 -0.67
N ASP A 20 -4.55 -21.81 -1.70
CA ASP A 20 -5.23 -21.73 -2.98
C ASP A 20 -4.25 -21.96 -4.14
N GLU A 21 -4.66 -21.72 -5.37
CA GLU A 21 -3.83 -21.90 -6.57
C GLU A 21 -2.63 -20.93 -6.62
N PHE A 22 -2.64 -19.86 -5.80
CA PHE A 22 -1.58 -18.84 -5.73
C PHE A 22 -0.59 -19.09 -4.58
N GLY A 23 -0.83 -20.10 -3.76
CA GLY A 23 0.11 -20.54 -2.74
C GLY A 23 -0.47 -20.70 -1.34
N THR A 24 0.43 -20.78 -0.37
CA THR A 24 0.08 -20.95 1.05
C THR A 24 0.01 -19.60 1.73
N VAL A 25 -1.09 -19.36 2.45
CA VAL A 25 -1.33 -18.17 3.25
C VAL A 25 -1.34 -18.54 4.72
N ILE A 26 -0.47 -17.94 5.51
CA ILE A 26 -0.32 -18.23 6.95
C ILE A 26 -0.62 -16.96 7.74
N VAL A 27 -1.36 -17.13 8.85
CA VAL A 27 -1.59 -16.06 9.83
C VAL A 27 -0.94 -16.44 11.15
N LEU A 28 -0.04 -15.57 11.61
CA LEU A 28 0.64 -15.69 12.89
C LEU A 28 0.13 -14.64 13.88
N ASP A 29 0.10 -14.98 15.18
CA ASP A 29 -0.35 -14.09 16.26
C ASP A 29 0.66 -14.13 17.43
N ASP A 30 1.21 -12.97 17.84
CA ASP A 30 2.11 -12.83 18.99
C ASP A 30 1.43 -12.30 20.26
N GLY A 31 0.09 -12.24 20.25
CA GLY A 31 -0.72 -11.67 21.32
C GLY A 31 -1.12 -10.22 21.06
N ASN A 32 -0.23 -9.36 20.58
CA ASN A 32 -0.49 -7.96 20.27
C ASN A 32 -0.65 -7.67 18.78
N ARG A 33 0.06 -8.44 17.94
CA ARG A 33 0.11 -8.26 16.49
C ARG A 33 -0.34 -9.52 15.77
N ARG A 34 -0.77 -9.35 14.55
CA ARG A 34 -0.96 -10.42 13.57
C ARG A 34 -0.13 -10.17 12.35
N PHE A 35 0.41 -11.24 11.82
CA PHE A 35 1.27 -11.23 10.65
C PHE A 35 0.65 -12.09 9.57
N LEU A 36 0.69 -11.61 8.33
CA LEU A 36 0.40 -12.35 7.13
C LEU A 36 1.74 -12.81 6.54
N SER A 37 1.83 -14.08 6.17
CA SER A 37 2.99 -14.65 5.50
C SER A 37 2.58 -15.45 4.29
N PHE A 38 3.35 -15.34 3.20
CA PHE A 38 3.24 -16.21 2.03
C PHE A 38 4.35 -17.27 2.13
N GLY A 39 3.94 -18.52 2.50
CA GLY A 39 4.90 -19.54 2.86
C GLY A 39 5.47 -19.40 4.28
N GLU A 40 6.58 -20.09 4.58
CA GLU A 40 7.04 -20.26 5.97
C GLU A 40 7.94 -19.12 6.49
N THR A 41 8.53 -18.33 5.59
CA THR A 41 9.59 -17.37 5.95
C THR A 41 9.34 -15.93 5.49
N ASP A 42 8.27 -15.69 4.73
CA ASP A 42 8.05 -14.42 4.05
C ASP A 42 6.91 -13.61 4.69
N GLU A 43 7.26 -12.77 5.69
CA GLU A 43 6.31 -11.88 6.36
C GLU A 43 5.91 -10.72 5.44
N GLN A 44 4.68 -10.74 4.95
CA GLN A 44 4.15 -9.78 3.99
C GLN A 44 3.47 -8.58 4.65
N SER A 45 2.87 -8.76 5.82
CA SER A 45 2.09 -7.71 6.46
C SER A 45 1.97 -7.91 7.96
N CYS A 46 1.81 -6.79 8.68
CA CYS A 46 1.62 -6.79 10.13
C CYS A 46 0.55 -5.78 10.53
N VAL A 47 -0.31 -6.15 11.48
CA VAL A 47 -1.27 -5.25 12.11
C VAL A 47 -1.16 -5.30 13.62
N LEU A 48 -1.32 -4.14 14.29
CA LEU A 48 -1.57 -4.06 15.73
C LEU A 48 -3.04 -4.30 16.00
N LYS A 49 -3.38 -5.27 16.86
CA LYS A 49 -4.79 -5.62 17.16
C LYS A 49 -5.57 -4.48 17.82
N GLN A 50 -4.89 -3.59 18.55
CA GLN A 50 -5.50 -2.44 19.22
C GLN A 50 -5.69 -1.23 18.30
N SER A 51 -4.99 -1.17 17.16
CA SER A 51 -5.02 -0.06 16.20
C SER A 51 -4.77 -0.59 14.78
N PRO A 52 -5.64 -1.47 14.27
CA PRO A 52 -5.42 -2.15 12.99
C PRO A 52 -5.42 -1.20 11.79
N GLU A 53 -6.02 0.00 11.94
CA GLU A 53 -6.02 1.06 10.95
C GLU A 53 -4.68 1.79 10.82
N VAL A 54 -3.75 1.60 11.78
CA VAL A 54 -2.43 2.25 11.77
C VAL A 54 -1.41 1.34 11.09
N PRO A 55 -0.91 1.68 9.88
CA PRO A 55 0.06 0.85 9.18
C PRO A 55 1.34 0.66 9.98
N GLN A 56 1.84 -0.57 10.05
CA GLN A 56 3.02 -0.89 10.82
C GLN A 56 4.30 -0.74 10.00
N TYR A 57 4.28 -1.11 8.72
CA TYR A 57 5.45 -1.01 7.86
C TYR A 57 5.65 0.39 7.29
N ALA A 58 6.92 0.75 7.12
CA ALA A 58 7.30 2.07 6.64
C ALA A 58 6.86 2.34 5.20
N PHE A 59 6.86 1.30 4.35
CA PHE A 59 6.39 1.45 2.97
C PHE A 59 4.88 1.73 2.90
N LEU A 60 4.05 1.06 3.69
CA LEU A 60 2.61 1.34 3.76
C LEU A 60 2.34 2.77 4.21
N ARG A 61 3.12 3.27 5.19
CA ARG A 61 3.06 4.67 5.62
C ARG A 61 3.47 5.63 4.51
N ALA A 62 4.49 5.25 3.71
CA ALA A 62 4.92 6.05 2.57
C ALA A 62 3.85 6.10 1.48
N MET A 63 3.16 4.98 1.18
CA MET A 63 2.12 4.90 0.15
C MET A 63 0.96 5.87 0.36
N ILE A 64 0.80 6.42 1.58
CA ILE A 64 -0.21 7.43 1.91
C ILE A 64 0.24 8.87 1.55
N TYR A 65 1.50 9.07 1.14
CA TYR A 65 2.08 10.38 0.83
C TYR A 65 1.24 11.28 -0.10
N PRO A 66 0.59 10.77 -1.17
CA PRO A 66 -0.22 11.59 -2.05
C PRO A 66 -1.36 12.35 -1.35
N LEU A 67 -1.81 11.90 -0.18
CA LEU A 67 -2.84 12.59 0.60
C LEU A 67 -2.40 13.97 1.13
N LEU A 68 -1.11 14.30 1.02
CA LEU A 68 -0.62 15.67 1.25
C LEU A 68 -1.01 16.63 0.11
N TYR A 69 -1.33 16.11 -1.07
CA TYR A 69 -1.63 16.91 -2.28
C TYR A 69 -3.08 16.82 -2.70
N LEU A 70 -3.74 15.69 -2.47
CA LEU A 70 -5.12 15.47 -2.88
C LEU A 70 -5.96 14.80 -1.78
N VAL A 71 -7.27 14.98 -1.89
CA VAL A 71 -8.27 14.19 -1.16
C VAL A 71 -9.03 13.36 -2.19
N PRO A 72 -8.66 12.06 -2.37
CA PRO A 72 -9.26 11.22 -3.39
C PRO A 72 -10.72 10.87 -3.06
N ASN A 73 -11.58 10.85 -4.06
CA ASN A 73 -12.94 10.32 -3.96
C ASN A 73 -12.98 8.83 -4.30
N ARG A 74 -12.07 8.38 -5.18
CA ARG A 74 -11.95 6.99 -5.62
C ARG A 74 -10.50 6.55 -5.62
N ALA A 75 -10.25 5.39 -5.05
CA ALA A 75 -8.96 4.73 -5.12
C ALA A 75 -9.10 3.33 -5.72
N LEU A 76 -8.10 2.92 -6.48
CA LEU A 76 -7.88 1.55 -6.94
C LEU A 76 -6.61 1.03 -6.26
N SER A 77 -6.71 -0.12 -5.62
CA SER A 77 -5.55 -0.85 -5.10
C SER A 77 -5.37 -2.12 -5.89
N LEU A 78 -4.19 -2.31 -6.46
CA LEU A 78 -3.75 -3.52 -7.12
C LEU A 78 -2.88 -4.29 -6.11
N GLY A 79 -3.40 -5.42 -5.65
CA GLY A 79 -2.95 -6.14 -4.47
C GLY A 79 -3.67 -5.72 -3.19
N LEU A 80 -3.94 -6.68 -2.31
CA LEU A 80 -4.61 -6.48 -1.02
C LEU A 80 -3.68 -6.78 0.17
N GLY A 81 -3.01 -7.93 0.14
CA GLY A 81 -2.30 -8.46 1.29
C GLY A 81 -3.21 -8.55 2.53
N ALA A 82 -2.74 -8.12 3.69
CA ALA A 82 -3.58 -8.05 4.88
C ALA A 82 -4.66 -6.93 4.85
N GLY A 83 -4.70 -6.11 3.79
CA GLY A 83 -5.62 -4.99 3.69
C GLY A 83 -5.24 -3.78 4.57
N SER A 84 -4.02 -3.73 5.09
CA SER A 84 -3.58 -2.68 6.02
C SER A 84 -3.62 -1.28 5.41
N LEU A 85 -3.21 -1.12 4.13
CA LEU A 85 -3.31 0.14 3.40
C LEU A 85 -4.78 0.56 3.25
N ASN A 86 -5.62 -0.38 2.81
CA ASN A 86 -7.04 -0.12 2.53
C ASN A 86 -7.83 0.19 3.81
N GLY A 87 -7.54 -0.52 4.92
CA GLY A 87 -8.09 -0.23 6.23
C GLY A 87 -7.71 1.16 6.73
N SER A 88 -6.44 1.55 6.55
CA SER A 88 -5.95 2.89 6.89
C SER A 88 -6.61 3.98 6.06
N LEU A 89 -6.66 3.82 4.73
CA LEU A 89 -7.34 4.77 3.84
C LEU A 89 -8.83 4.89 4.19
N HIS A 90 -9.50 3.79 4.56
CA HIS A 90 -10.89 3.78 4.99
C HIS A 90 -11.12 4.59 6.27
N ALA A 91 -10.19 4.51 7.23
CA ALA A 91 -10.24 5.26 8.48
C ALA A 91 -9.92 6.76 8.27
N ILE A 92 -8.86 7.05 7.48
CA ILE A 92 -8.43 8.42 7.21
C ILE A 92 -9.46 9.17 6.35
N LEU A 93 -10.09 8.52 5.37
CA LEU A 93 -10.93 9.14 4.34
C LEU A 93 -12.37 8.60 4.39
N PRO A 94 -13.26 9.18 5.19
CA PRO A 94 -14.60 8.63 5.43
C PRO A 94 -15.51 8.58 4.20
N ASN A 95 -15.18 9.31 3.13
CA ASN A 95 -15.97 9.34 1.89
C ASN A 95 -15.31 8.59 0.73
N LEU A 96 -14.10 8.08 0.91
CA LEU A 96 -13.34 7.37 -0.13
C LEU A 96 -14.07 6.09 -0.54
N LYS A 97 -14.26 5.90 -1.84
CA LYS A 97 -14.68 4.63 -2.45
C LYS A 97 -13.44 3.90 -2.93
N GLN A 98 -13.25 2.70 -2.45
CA GLN A 98 -12.10 1.86 -2.78
C GLN A 98 -12.55 0.69 -3.66
N GLU A 99 -11.81 0.47 -4.73
CA GLU A 99 -11.86 -0.75 -5.53
C GLU A 99 -10.51 -1.44 -5.34
N ILE A 100 -10.53 -2.71 -4.99
CA ILE A 100 -9.35 -3.50 -4.67
C ILE A 100 -9.36 -4.69 -5.61
N VAL A 101 -8.25 -4.95 -6.27
CA VAL A 101 -8.06 -6.13 -7.12
C VAL A 101 -7.09 -7.05 -6.43
N GLU A 102 -7.54 -8.25 -6.12
CA GLU A 102 -6.76 -9.28 -5.47
C GLU A 102 -6.95 -10.60 -6.22
N ILE A 103 -5.88 -11.33 -6.44
CA ILE A 103 -5.92 -12.58 -7.20
C ILE A 103 -6.32 -13.75 -6.30
N SER A 104 -5.90 -13.76 -5.04
CA SER A 104 -6.09 -14.85 -4.09
C SER A 104 -7.39 -14.71 -3.28
N PRO A 105 -8.35 -15.61 -3.42
CA PRO A 105 -9.53 -15.65 -2.56
C PRO A 105 -9.18 -15.93 -1.10
N GLU A 106 -8.12 -16.69 -0.83
CA GLU A 106 -7.66 -16.97 0.53
C GLU A 106 -7.13 -15.69 1.21
N VAL A 107 -6.39 -14.84 0.50
CA VAL A 107 -5.94 -13.52 1.00
C VAL A 107 -7.13 -12.65 1.36
N VAL A 108 -8.18 -12.61 0.52
CA VAL A 108 -9.39 -11.84 0.82
C VAL A 108 -10.10 -12.35 2.07
N ASP A 109 -10.22 -13.68 2.25
CA ASP A 109 -10.85 -14.28 3.43
C ASP A 109 -10.08 -13.93 4.71
N VAL A 110 -8.75 -14.12 4.71
CA VAL A 110 -7.93 -13.81 5.89
C VAL A 110 -7.88 -12.33 6.22
N ALA A 111 -7.88 -11.43 5.21
CA ALA A 111 -7.91 -9.99 5.43
C ALA A 111 -9.16 -9.57 6.24
N HIS A 112 -10.31 -10.15 5.94
CA HIS A 112 -11.54 -9.89 6.68
C HIS A 112 -11.59 -10.60 8.04
N ARG A 113 -11.11 -11.84 8.15
CA ARG A 113 -11.25 -12.66 9.38
C ARG A 113 -10.23 -12.30 10.43
N PHE A 114 -9.02 -11.97 10.01
CA PHE A 114 -7.90 -11.83 10.93
C PHE A 114 -7.28 -10.43 10.95
N PHE A 115 -7.39 -9.66 9.86
CA PHE A 115 -6.71 -8.36 9.73
C PHE A 115 -7.62 -7.15 9.78
N TYR A 116 -8.87 -7.36 10.24
CA TYR A 116 -9.83 -6.27 10.50
C TYR A 116 -10.19 -5.43 9.28
N LEU A 117 -9.99 -5.95 8.05
CA LEU A 117 -10.42 -5.25 6.85
C LEU A 117 -11.94 -4.97 6.93
N PRO A 118 -12.38 -3.70 6.87
CA PRO A 118 -13.78 -3.37 7.08
C PRO A 118 -14.69 -3.96 6.01
N ARG A 119 -15.81 -4.57 6.42
CA ARG A 119 -16.93 -4.90 5.52
C ARG A 119 -17.77 -3.64 5.32
N SER A 120 -17.53 -2.90 4.24
CA SER A 120 -18.15 -1.61 3.98
C SER A 120 -18.63 -1.51 2.53
N LYS A 121 -19.76 -0.85 2.30
CA LYS A 121 -20.24 -0.50 0.94
C LYS A 121 -19.29 0.41 0.17
N ARG A 122 -18.28 0.98 0.84
CA ARG A 122 -17.24 1.83 0.24
C ARG A 122 -15.99 1.05 -0.20
N ILE A 123 -15.92 -0.24 0.15
CA ILE A 123 -14.84 -1.15 -0.25
C ILE A 123 -15.46 -2.23 -1.13
N ASN A 124 -15.02 -2.29 -2.37
CA ASN A 124 -15.34 -3.35 -3.32
C ASN A 124 -14.08 -4.14 -3.62
N ILE A 125 -14.14 -5.46 -3.53
CA ILE A 125 -13.03 -6.34 -3.85
C ILE A 125 -13.40 -7.14 -5.09
N GLU A 126 -12.55 -7.09 -6.09
CA GLU A 126 -12.63 -7.84 -7.35
C GLU A 126 -11.57 -8.94 -7.32
N LEU A 127 -12.01 -10.21 -7.39
CA LEU A 127 -11.10 -11.34 -7.54
C LEU A 127 -10.67 -11.44 -8.99
N SER A 128 -9.45 -11.02 -9.29
CA SER A 128 -8.87 -11.01 -10.64
C SER A 128 -7.36 -10.81 -10.58
N ASP A 129 -6.65 -11.26 -11.61
CA ASP A 129 -5.31 -10.76 -11.88
C ASP A 129 -5.34 -9.25 -12.13
N ALA A 130 -4.35 -8.52 -11.61
CA ALA A 130 -4.28 -7.07 -11.68
C ALA A 130 -4.11 -6.56 -13.12
N PHE A 131 -3.26 -7.23 -13.91
CA PHE A 131 -3.04 -6.82 -15.29
C PHE A 131 -4.22 -7.16 -16.18
N GLU A 132 -4.84 -8.31 -16.01
CA GLU A 132 -6.10 -8.66 -16.70
C GLU A 132 -7.21 -7.65 -16.38
N TYR A 133 -7.34 -7.26 -15.09
CA TYR A 133 -8.29 -6.21 -14.71
C TYR A 133 -7.99 -4.89 -15.45
N LEU A 134 -6.71 -4.51 -15.54
CA LEU A 134 -6.29 -3.30 -16.24
C LEU A 134 -6.49 -3.37 -17.76
N GLN A 135 -6.61 -4.53 -18.38
CA GLN A 135 -6.92 -4.68 -19.82
C GLN A 135 -8.43 -4.52 -20.13
N ARG A 136 -9.29 -4.56 -19.12
CA ARG A 136 -10.75 -4.39 -19.32
C ARG A 136 -11.08 -2.95 -19.74
N PRO A 137 -12.20 -2.71 -20.41
CA PRO A 137 -12.63 -1.36 -20.78
C PRO A 137 -12.73 -0.43 -19.57
N VAL A 138 -12.21 0.80 -19.70
CA VAL A 138 -12.23 1.80 -18.63
C VAL A 138 -13.66 2.30 -18.40
N LYS A 139 -14.30 1.85 -17.33
CA LYS A 139 -15.66 2.27 -16.94
C LYS A 139 -15.65 3.51 -16.05
N ARG A 140 -14.57 3.72 -15.29
CA ARG A 140 -14.40 4.84 -14.34
C ARG A 140 -12.92 5.13 -14.12
N LYS A 141 -12.63 6.36 -13.70
CA LYS A 141 -11.29 6.80 -13.35
C LYS A 141 -11.13 6.93 -11.84
N PHE A 142 -9.87 6.89 -11.40
CA PHE A 142 -9.46 6.92 -10.00
C PHE A 142 -8.55 8.12 -9.74
N ASP A 143 -8.67 8.69 -8.55
CA ASP A 143 -7.82 9.80 -8.12
C ASP A 143 -6.52 9.29 -7.50
N LEU A 144 -6.53 8.05 -7.01
CA LEU A 144 -5.38 7.37 -6.45
C LEU A 144 -5.36 5.93 -6.96
N ILE A 145 -4.25 5.50 -7.55
CA ILE A 145 -4.00 4.09 -7.87
C ILE A 145 -2.74 3.68 -7.12
N THR A 146 -2.84 2.60 -6.35
CA THR A 146 -1.71 1.99 -5.64
C THR A 146 -1.46 0.61 -6.20
N SER A 147 -0.19 0.25 -6.42
CA SER A 147 0.23 -1.08 -6.83
C SER A 147 1.23 -1.63 -5.81
N ASP A 148 0.89 -2.78 -5.25
CA ASP A 148 1.67 -3.52 -4.26
C ASP A 148 1.55 -5.02 -4.58
N LEU A 149 2.11 -5.40 -5.76
CA LEU A 149 1.98 -6.73 -6.33
C LEU A 149 3.22 -7.55 -6.00
N TYR A 150 3.03 -8.49 -5.09
CA TYR A 150 4.05 -9.44 -4.66
C TYR A 150 3.53 -10.87 -4.77
N THR A 151 4.43 -11.78 -5.12
CA THR A 151 4.25 -13.23 -5.12
C THR A 151 5.16 -13.86 -4.08
N SER A 152 5.07 -15.16 -3.88
CA SER A 152 6.04 -15.92 -3.06
C SER A 152 7.48 -15.86 -3.59
N GLU A 153 7.68 -15.45 -4.84
CA GLU A 153 8.99 -15.30 -5.49
C GLU A 153 9.53 -13.86 -5.44
N GLY A 154 8.73 -12.91 -4.92
CA GLY A 154 9.08 -11.50 -4.78
C GLY A 154 8.17 -10.56 -5.56
N LEU A 155 8.73 -9.43 -6.02
CA LEU A 155 8.03 -8.42 -6.79
C LEU A 155 7.48 -9.01 -8.11
N ASN A 156 6.21 -8.76 -8.40
CA ASN A 156 5.68 -9.06 -9.72
C ASN A 156 6.18 -8.00 -10.72
N GLU A 157 7.10 -8.40 -11.61
CA GLU A 157 7.82 -7.50 -12.53
C GLU A 157 6.87 -6.76 -13.48
N ILE A 158 5.69 -7.30 -13.78
CA ILE A 158 4.72 -6.64 -14.67
C ILE A 158 4.40 -5.20 -14.23
N GLN A 159 4.39 -4.92 -12.92
CA GLN A 159 4.01 -3.61 -12.42
C GLN A 159 5.00 -2.48 -12.76
N VAL A 160 6.20 -2.82 -13.20
CA VAL A 160 7.21 -1.83 -13.62
C VAL A 160 7.34 -1.71 -15.15
N GLU A 161 6.61 -2.53 -15.90
CA GLU A 161 6.61 -2.49 -17.35
C GLU A 161 5.78 -1.33 -17.92
N ALA A 162 6.20 -0.80 -19.06
CA ALA A 162 5.55 0.32 -19.74
C ALA A 162 4.06 0.02 -20.05
N VAL A 163 3.74 -1.19 -20.48
CA VAL A 163 2.36 -1.60 -20.80
C VAL A 163 1.44 -1.55 -19.58
N PHE A 164 1.95 -1.89 -18.39
CA PHE A 164 1.20 -1.78 -17.14
C PHE A 164 0.98 -0.31 -16.76
N ILE A 165 2.03 0.50 -16.84
CA ILE A 165 1.96 1.94 -16.53
C ILE A 165 0.99 2.66 -17.48
N ASP A 166 0.96 2.32 -18.76
CA ASP A 166 0.01 2.87 -19.74
C ASP A 166 -1.44 2.49 -19.38
N ALA A 167 -1.67 1.25 -18.99
CA ALA A 167 -2.99 0.78 -18.57
C ALA A 167 -3.47 1.43 -17.26
N VAL A 168 -2.55 1.71 -16.33
CA VAL A 168 -2.82 2.49 -15.12
C VAL A 168 -3.14 3.94 -15.46
N LEU A 169 -2.32 4.59 -16.30
CA LEU A 169 -2.51 5.99 -16.72
C LEU A 169 -3.88 6.20 -17.38
N ALA A 170 -4.33 5.25 -18.21
CA ALA A 170 -5.65 5.30 -18.81
C ALA A 170 -6.79 5.35 -17.77
N ARG A 171 -6.57 4.85 -16.55
CA ARG A 171 -7.53 4.81 -15.44
C ARG A 171 -7.36 5.94 -14.44
N LEU A 172 -6.29 6.71 -14.48
CA LEU A 172 -6.11 7.88 -13.62
C LEU A 172 -6.98 9.04 -14.09
N THR A 173 -7.51 9.82 -13.14
CA THR A 173 -7.99 11.18 -13.43
C THR A 173 -6.81 12.07 -13.81
N GLN A 174 -7.08 13.23 -14.41
CA GLN A 174 -6.03 14.17 -14.84
C GLN A 174 -5.06 14.55 -13.72
N ASN A 175 -5.58 14.72 -12.49
CA ASN A 175 -4.78 15.07 -11.30
C ASN A 175 -4.54 13.86 -10.39
N GLY A 176 -4.73 12.65 -10.91
CA GLY A 176 -4.59 11.42 -10.15
C GLY A 176 -3.13 11.09 -9.86
N TRP A 177 -2.92 10.27 -8.83
CA TRP A 177 -1.60 9.81 -8.40
C TRP A 177 -1.49 8.30 -8.57
N LEU A 178 -0.37 7.88 -9.13
CA LEU A 178 0.12 6.50 -9.09
C LEU A 178 1.11 6.33 -7.94
N VAL A 179 1.00 5.25 -7.20
CA VAL A 179 1.94 4.81 -6.18
C VAL A 179 2.36 3.38 -6.47
N LEU A 180 3.65 3.13 -6.60
CA LEU A 180 4.22 1.80 -6.80
C LEU A 180 5.09 1.43 -5.61
N ASN A 181 4.86 0.26 -5.01
CA ASN A 181 5.78 -0.32 -4.03
C ASN A 181 6.73 -1.28 -4.74
N CYS A 182 8.02 -0.96 -4.71
CA CYS A 182 9.09 -1.75 -5.31
C CYS A 182 10.15 -2.10 -4.26
N TRP A 183 11.03 -3.05 -4.55
CA TRP A 183 12.24 -3.28 -3.76
C TRP A 183 13.36 -2.33 -4.17
N SER A 184 14.19 -1.96 -3.21
CA SER A 184 15.35 -1.09 -3.46
C SER A 184 16.37 -1.70 -4.42
N ASP A 185 16.44 -3.02 -4.51
CA ASP A 185 17.32 -3.74 -5.41
C ASP A 185 16.86 -3.71 -6.87
N HIS A 186 15.55 -3.43 -7.08
CA HIS A 186 14.95 -3.22 -8.41
C HIS A 186 14.93 -1.73 -8.81
N ARG A 187 15.93 -0.95 -8.40
CA ARG A 187 16.11 0.44 -8.83
C ARG A 187 16.59 0.50 -10.29
N GLU A 188 15.76 0.04 -11.16
CA GLU A 188 16.07 0.05 -12.58
C GLU A 188 15.83 1.44 -13.15
N VAL A 189 16.79 1.89 -13.95
CA VAL A 189 16.72 3.17 -14.70
C VAL A 189 15.48 3.17 -15.58
N GLU A 190 15.10 2.00 -16.12
CA GLU A 190 14.02 1.79 -17.06
C GLU A 190 12.64 2.19 -16.53
N ILE A 191 12.29 1.84 -15.27
CA ILE A 191 11.02 2.29 -14.69
C ILE A 191 10.97 3.82 -14.53
N LEU A 192 12.08 4.46 -14.17
CA LEU A 192 12.13 5.91 -14.07
C LEU A 192 12.02 6.59 -15.43
N GLU A 193 12.59 6.04 -16.48
CA GLU A 193 12.43 6.52 -17.85
C GLU A 193 10.98 6.36 -18.30
N THR A 194 10.39 5.20 -18.10
CA THR A 194 8.96 4.93 -18.36
C THR A 194 8.05 5.94 -17.68
N LEU A 195 8.30 6.25 -16.40
CA LEU A 195 7.50 7.23 -15.67
C LEU A 195 7.73 8.67 -16.16
N ARG A 196 8.99 9.06 -16.50
CA ARG A 196 9.31 10.40 -17.02
C ARG A 196 8.64 10.73 -18.34
N GLU A 197 8.42 9.74 -19.17
CA GLU A 197 7.72 9.92 -20.45
C GLU A 197 6.21 10.18 -20.27
N ARG A 198 5.63 9.84 -19.10
CA ARG A 198 4.18 9.80 -18.87
C ARG A 198 3.66 10.72 -17.78
N PHE A 199 4.54 11.17 -16.90
CA PHE A 199 4.17 11.98 -15.74
C PHE A 199 5.04 13.22 -15.59
N ASP A 200 4.40 14.35 -15.25
CA ASP A 200 5.05 15.65 -15.06
C ASP A 200 5.85 15.72 -13.75
N SER A 201 5.45 14.96 -12.75
CA SER A 201 6.08 14.96 -11.43
C SER A 201 6.26 13.55 -10.91
N ILE A 202 7.50 13.24 -10.49
CA ILE A 202 7.88 11.94 -9.95
C ILE A 202 8.60 12.15 -8.63
N PHE A 203 8.22 11.35 -7.62
CA PHE A 203 8.86 11.33 -6.32
C PHE A 203 9.25 9.90 -5.95
N SER A 204 10.20 9.77 -5.04
CA SER A 204 10.55 8.48 -4.45
C SER A 204 10.77 8.56 -2.96
N CYS A 205 10.54 7.44 -2.27
CA CYS A 205 10.85 7.24 -0.86
C CYS A 205 11.51 5.88 -0.67
N THR A 206 12.77 5.87 -0.24
CA THR A 206 13.41 4.63 0.23
C THR A 206 13.11 4.47 1.71
N THR A 207 12.53 3.34 2.08
CA THR A 207 12.19 3.03 3.46
C THR A 207 13.32 2.27 4.16
N GLY A 208 13.26 2.19 5.49
CA GLY A 208 14.31 1.51 6.27
C GLY A 208 14.24 -0.02 6.20
N ASP A 209 13.13 -0.55 5.72
CA ASP A 209 12.82 -1.97 5.52
C ASP A 209 13.13 -2.46 4.09
N GLY A 210 13.78 -1.62 3.27
CA GLY A 210 14.29 -2.03 1.95
C GLY A 210 13.35 -1.73 0.78
N ASN A 211 12.15 -1.20 1.03
CA ASN A 211 11.23 -0.83 -0.05
C ASN A 211 11.63 0.50 -0.70
N TRP A 212 11.31 0.61 -1.97
CA TRP A 212 11.43 1.82 -2.77
C TRP A 212 10.06 2.18 -3.33
N VAL A 213 9.40 3.14 -2.69
CA VAL A 213 8.08 3.60 -3.09
C VAL A 213 8.22 4.75 -4.08
N LEU A 214 7.62 4.59 -5.25
CA LEU A 214 7.56 5.60 -6.31
C LEU A 214 6.18 6.25 -6.32
N PHE A 215 6.15 7.54 -6.64
CA PHE A 215 4.93 8.32 -6.78
C PHE A 215 5.00 9.09 -8.08
N ALA A 216 3.92 9.12 -8.86
CA ALA A 216 3.87 9.84 -10.11
C ALA A 216 2.51 10.52 -10.31
N THR A 217 2.51 11.75 -10.85
CA THR A 217 1.29 12.51 -11.10
C THR A 217 1.48 13.53 -12.21
N ASN A 218 0.37 13.86 -12.91
CA ASN A 218 0.23 15.01 -13.80
C ASN A 218 -0.59 16.13 -13.15
N GLY A 219 -0.90 15.98 -11.85
CA GLY A 219 -1.59 16.99 -11.06
C GLY A 219 -0.65 18.04 -10.49
N SER A 220 -1.21 19.18 -10.09
CA SER A 220 -0.43 20.23 -9.45
C SER A 220 0.14 19.78 -8.11
N ILE A 221 1.43 20.02 -7.93
CA ILE A 221 2.17 19.81 -6.67
C ILE A 221 2.50 21.13 -5.97
N ASP A 222 1.94 22.24 -6.45
CA ASP A 222 2.19 23.58 -5.88
C ASP A 222 1.49 23.73 -4.53
N VAL A 223 2.26 23.56 -3.48
CA VAL A 223 1.83 23.67 -2.09
C VAL A 223 2.85 24.49 -1.31
N SER A 224 2.44 25.61 -0.75
CA SER A 224 3.36 26.43 0.06
C SER A 224 3.88 25.67 1.29
N SER A 225 5.05 26.05 1.77
CA SER A 225 5.67 25.40 2.94
C SER A 225 4.79 25.45 4.20
N SER A 226 4.00 26.51 4.38
CA SER A 226 3.06 26.63 5.50
C SER A 226 1.88 25.67 5.37
N GLN A 227 1.31 25.57 4.16
CA GLN A 227 0.24 24.61 3.85
C GLN A 227 0.73 23.18 4.01
N MET A 228 1.93 22.85 3.52
CA MET A 228 2.53 21.53 3.68
C MET A 228 2.68 21.13 5.14
N LYS A 229 3.19 22.04 6.00
CA LYS A 229 3.30 21.79 7.45
C LYS A 229 1.94 21.52 8.09
N SER A 230 0.90 22.28 7.69
CA SER A 230 -0.46 22.07 8.19
C SER A 230 -1.01 20.71 7.75
N ARG A 231 -0.87 20.35 6.48
CA ARG A 231 -1.33 19.07 5.93
C ARG A 231 -0.62 17.87 6.57
N ILE A 232 0.68 17.96 6.81
CA ILE A 232 1.45 16.93 7.53
C ILE A 232 0.91 16.75 8.95
N LYS A 233 0.63 17.84 9.67
CA LYS A 233 0.07 17.78 11.02
C LYS A 233 -1.32 17.12 11.03
N GLU A 234 -2.18 17.54 10.13
CA GLU A 234 -3.53 16.98 9.99
C GLU A 234 -3.49 15.50 9.63
N LEU A 235 -2.70 15.13 8.60
CA LEU A 235 -2.57 13.74 8.17
C LEU A 235 -1.99 12.87 9.29
N SER A 236 -0.99 13.35 10.03
CA SER A 236 -0.42 12.63 11.17
C SER A 236 -1.48 12.33 12.24
N SER A 237 -2.33 13.30 12.55
CA SER A 237 -3.42 13.13 13.52
C SER A 237 -4.43 12.08 13.07
N ARG A 238 -4.80 12.09 11.78
CA ARG A 238 -5.80 11.16 11.21
C ARG A 238 -5.26 9.76 10.99
N ALA A 239 -3.98 9.64 10.62
CA ALA A 239 -3.33 8.38 10.34
C ALA A 239 -2.79 7.65 11.59
N GLY A 240 -2.76 8.32 12.74
CA GLY A 240 -2.29 7.74 14.00
C GLY A 240 -0.77 7.57 14.10
N PHE A 241 0.01 8.19 13.21
CA PHE A 241 1.48 8.17 13.26
C PHE A 241 2.10 9.47 12.76
N ALA A 242 3.36 9.73 13.14
CA ALA A 242 4.09 10.94 12.77
C ALA A 242 4.51 10.91 11.27
N PHE A 243 3.75 11.58 10.42
CA PHE A 243 3.97 11.60 8.96
C PHE A 243 5.20 12.42 8.54
N ASN A 244 5.68 13.34 9.38
CA ASN A 244 6.85 14.17 9.11
C ASN A 244 8.12 13.37 8.81
N THR A 245 8.27 12.17 9.39
CA THR A 245 9.40 11.27 9.14
C THR A 245 9.40 10.77 7.69
N ILE A 246 8.23 10.42 7.18
CA ILE A 246 8.04 9.99 5.78
C ILE A 246 8.26 11.18 4.85
N ALA A 247 7.60 12.32 5.10
CA ALA A 247 7.68 13.51 4.26
C ALA A 247 9.13 14.01 4.05
N LYS A 248 10.00 13.86 5.05
CA LYS A 248 11.43 14.20 4.94
C LYS A 248 12.24 13.24 4.08
N ARG A 249 11.78 12.00 3.91
CA ARG A 249 12.47 10.97 3.10
C ARG A 249 12.08 11.01 1.63
N VAL A 250 10.89 11.54 1.35
CA VAL A 250 10.42 11.69 -0.03
C VAL A 250 11.28 12.71 -0.75
N LYS A 251 11.78 12.33 -1.93
CA LYS A 251 12.56 13.18 -2.82
C LYS A 251 11.83 13.31 -4.14
N GLN A 252 11.72 14.51 -4.65
CA GLN A 252 11.29 14.75 -6.03
C GLN A 252 12.43 14.38 -6.97
N ILE A 253 12.11 13.65 -8.04
CA ILE A 253 13.04 13.18 -9.07
C ILE A 253 12.91 14.04 -10.34
N VAL A 254 11.67 14.41 -10.66
CA VAL A 254 11.26 15.28 -11.77
C VAL A 254 10.19 16.22 -11.31
#